data_a9cc7cee1f908cf2bf2cd623d67c924b
#
_entry.id   a9cc7cee1f908cf2bf2cd623d67c924b
#
_cell.length_a   1.000
_cell.length_b   1.000
_cell.length_c   1.000
_cell.angle_alpha   90.00
_cell.angle_beta   90.00
_cell.angle_gamma   90.00
#
_symmetry.space_group_name_H-M   'P 1'
#
loop_
_entity.id
_entity.type
_entity.pdbx_description
1 polymer ?
#
loop_
_entity_poly.entity_id
_entity_poly.type
_entity_poly.pdbx_seq_one_letter_code
_entity_poly.pdbx_strand_id
1 'polypeptide(L)'
;MAIPSWLNRNVAGMTLTSFLSDACYEMVISTLPGFLPLIGVAAAALGWIEGASDAISSFLKLGAGWYSDRIGRRKWVVVLGYLFTGSGLSLFSFAYAWPVIFLGRMVSWFGKGIRGSLRDAMLAESVSPEVRGKAFGFHRAGDTLGAIVGPLAGVALLHYLPHNVPDQPFRIVFLLSLIPGLLAPLAFLLIVRETRRAAVPGLRLWTAIRSLPRPYFRFLAGVGLFGMGDFSPTLLILAASTLLAPRYGAVRAAEIAALLYAGRNTIYALASFPVGMLADRFSKRGLLAAGYALGGFTAFLMAQAFLRGWHSVAPLAGIFVFAGLFAAAQDTLEGAIPKEYVPDEKKGGTAYGMLGAVNGFGDLIASAAVGTVWTLISPVAAFTGAALLMLAGARGVASAK
;
A
#
# COMPACT_ATOMS: atom_id res chain seq x y z
N MET A 1 -20.43 19.22 -22.69
CA MET A 1 -20.53 19.31 -21.21
C MET A 1 -19.44 20.22 -20.68
N ALA A 2 -19.75 21.26 -19.90
CA ALA A 2 -18.73 22.10 -19.29
C ALA A 2 -17.97 21.31 -18.22
N ILE A 3 -16.64 21.43 -18.20
CA ILE A 3 -15.78 20.79 -17.20
C ILE A 3 -16.14 21.39 -15.83
N PRO A 4 -16.44 20.58 -14.80
CA PRO A 4 -16.76 21.06 -13.46
C PRO A 4 -15.64 21.94 -12.90
N SER A 5 -15.95 23.04 -12.22
CA SER A 5 -14.98 24.02 -11.71
C SER A 5 -13.95 23.41 -10.73
N TRP A 6 -14.29 22.32 -10.03
CA TRP A 6 -13.39 21.62 -9.14
C TRP A 6 -12.35 20.74 -9.87
N LEU A 7 -12.64 20.33 -11.12
CA LEU A 7 -11.70 19.57 -11.95
C LEU A 7 -10.74 20.54 -12.66
N ASN A 8 -9.94 21.21 -11.86
CA ASN A 8 -8.95 22.14 -12.36
C ASN A 8 -7.65 21.43 -12.79
N ARG A 9 -6.72 22.20 -13.37
CA ARG A 9 -5.44 21.70 -13.87
C ARG A 9 -4.62 20.94 -12.80
N ASN A 10 -4.64 21.38 -11.54
CA ASN A 10 -3.90 20.73 -10.47
C ASN A 10 -4.53 19.38 -10.11
N VAL A 11 -5.85 19.31 -9.97
CA VAL A 11 -6.56 18.06 -9.69
C VAL A 11 -6.30 17.04 -10.80
N ALA A 12 -6.50 17.44 -12.07
CA ALA A 12 -6.26 16.55 -13.21
C ALA A 12 -4.79 16.09 -13.30
N GLY A 13 -3.85 17.02 -13.13
CA GLY A 13 -2.41 16.73 -13.17
C GLY A 13 -1.96 15.79 -12.06
N MET A 14 -2.42 16.00 -10.82
CA MET A 14 -2.11 15.11 -9.70
C MET A 14 -2.72 13.72 -9.87
N THR A 15 -3.95 13.64 -10.39
CA THR A 15 -4.63 12.38 -10.70
C THR A 15 -3.87 11.58 -11.75
N LEU A 16 -3.50 12.21 -12.86
CA LEU A 16 -2.71 11.55 -13.91
C LEU A 16 -1.34 11.07 -13.39
N THR A 17 -0.68 11.92 -12.60
CA THR A 17 0.61 11.56 -11.98
C THR A 17 0.48 10.35 -11.08
N SER A 18 -0.54 10.29 -10.24
CA SER A 18 -0.80 9.16 -9.35
C SER A 18 -1.14 7.90 -10.13
N PHE A 19 -1.99 7.99 -11.14
CA PHE A 19 -2.28 6.88 -12.05
C PHE A 19 -1.00 6.28 -12.65
N LEU A 20 -0.12 7.12 -13.22
CA LEU A 20 1.14 6.67 -13.83
C LEU A 20 2.10 6.07 -12.81
N SER A 21 2.22 6.70 -11.63
CA SER A 21 3.09 6.23 -10.57
C SER A 21 2.61 4.89 -9.99
N ASP A 22 1.31 4.72 -9.80
CA ASP A 22 0.76 3.48 -9.26
C ASP A 22 0.76 2.38 -10.33
N ALA A 23 0.54 2.70 -11.62
CA ALA A 23 0.75 1.76 -12.70
C ALA A 23 2.21 1.25 -12.76
N CYS A 24 3.19 2.14 -12.62
CA CYS A 24 4.61 1.77 -12.50
C CYS A 24 4.85 0.84 -11.30
N TYR A 25 4.40 1.25 -10.14
CA TYR A 25 4.61 0.54 -8.88
C TYR A 25 3.98 -0.85 -8.91
N GLU A 26 2.72 -0.93 -9.26
CA GLU A 26 1.94 -2.17 -9.20
C GLU A 26 2.35 -3.16 -10.31
N MET A 27 2.84 -2.68 -11.45
CA MET A 27 3.43 -3.53 -12.48
C MET A 27 4.64 -4.31 -11.95
N VAL A 28 5.49 -3.65 -11.16
CA VAL A 28 6.68 -4.27 -10.56
C VAL A 28 6.29 -5.17 -9.38
N ILE A 29 5.46 -4.68 -8.47
CA ILE A 29 5.15 -5.37 -7.20
C ILE A 29 4.33 -6.64 -7.42
N SER A 30 3.42 -6.63 -8.39
CA SER A 30 2.64 -7.83 -8.71
C SER A 30 3.48 -8.96 -9.33
N THR A 31 4.59 -8.62 -9.98
CA THR A 31 5.45 -9.59 -10.68
C THR A 31 6.73 -9.93 -9.88
N LEU A 32 7.18 -9.07 -8.98
CA LEU A 32 8.37 -9.27 -8.13
C LEU A 32 8.36 -10.62 -7.38
N PRO A 33 7.26 -11.06 -6.72
CA PRO A 33 7.27 -12.32 -5.98
C PRO A 33 7.55 -13.55 -6.86
N GLY A 34 7.17 -13.51 -8.14
CA GLY A 34 7.50 -14.57 -9.10
C GLY A 34 8.97 -14.56 -9.56
N PHE A 35 9.61 -13.40 -9.53
CA PHE A 35 11.03 -13.23 -9.88
C PHE A 35 11.97 -13.74 -8.78
N LEU A 36 11.61 -13.54 -7.50
CA LEU A 36 12.49 -13.81 -6.36
C LEU A 36 13.00 -15.26 -6.29
N PRO A 37 12.15 -16.30 -6.45
CA PRO A 37 12.62 -17.68 -6.46
C PRO A 37 13.60 -17.98 -7.60
N LEU A 38 13.47 -17.31 -8.75
CA LEU A 38 14.34 -17.52 -9.93
C LEU A 38 15.78 -17.04 -9.67
N ILE A 39 15.95 -16.07 -8.76
CA ILE A 39 17.26 -15.57 -8.34
C ILE A 39 17.67 -16.07 -6.94
N GLY A 40 17.00 -17.11 -6.44
CA GLY A 40 17.33 -17.76 -5.16
C GLY A 40 17.02 -16.92 -3.91
N VAL A 41 16.09 -15.98 -3.98
CA VAL A 41 15.72 -15.10 -2.85
C VAL A 41 14.56 -15.72 -2.06
N ALA A 42 14.78 -15.95 -0.76
CA ALA A 42 13.81 -16.53 0.14
C ALA A 42 12.71 -15.53 0.60
N ALA A 43 11.57 -16.07 1.09
CA ALA A 43 10.46 -15.28 1.63
C ALA A 43 10.88 -14.37 2.80
N ALA A 44 11.88 -14.79 3.60
CA ALA A 44 12.45 -13.95 4.66
C ALA A 44 12.97 -12.60 4.12
N ALA A 45 13.77 -12.65 3.04
CA ALA A 45 14.31 -11.43 2.44
C ALA A 45 13.19 -10.52 1.92
N LEU A 46 12.16 -11.07 1.26
CA LEU A 46 10.99 -10.29 0.84
C LEU A 46 10.28 -9.64 2.04
N GLY A 47 10.04 -10.40 3.11
CA GLY A 47 9.38 -9.87 4.30
C GLY A 47 10.15 -8.70 4.94
N TRP A 48 11.48 -8.82 5.04
CA TRP A 48 12.33 -7.72 5.55
C TRP A 48 12.39 -6.52 4.60
N ILE A 49 12.44 -6.76 3.28
CA ILE A 49 12.41 -5.69 2.25
C ILE A 49 11.12 -4.90 2.36
N GLU A 50 9.98 -5.56 2.38
CA GLU A 50 8.66 -4.94 2.47
C GLU A 50 8.48 -4.19 3.80
N GLY A 51 8.69 -4.87 4.91
CA GLY A 51 8.50 -4.29 6.24
C GLY A 51 9.39 -3.06 6.50
N ALA A 52 10.68 -3.14 6.16
CA ALA A 52 11.58 -2.01 6.31
C ALA A 52 11.18 -0.82 5.43
N SER A 53 10.70 -1.09 4.22
CA SER A 53 10.25 -0.06 3.28
C SER A 53 9.02 0.68 3.79
N ASP A 54 8.01 -0.06 4.27
CA ASP A 54 6.78 0.51 4.78
C ASP A 54 7.03 1.32 6.05
N ALA A 55 7.90 0.85 6.94
CA ALA A 55 8.33 1.60 8.11
C ALA A 55 9.01 2.93 7.72
N ILE A 56 9.99 2.90 6.81
CA ILE A 56 10.68 4.13 6.35
C ILE A 56 9.69 5.10 5.74
N SER A 57 8.79 4.65 4.86
CA SER A 57 7.78 5.51 4.25
C SER A 57 6.88 6.16 5.30
N SER A 58 6.46 5.39 6.31
CA SER A 58 5.58 5.87 7.38
C SER A 58 6.25 6.92 8.26
N PHE A 59 7.52 6.71 8.64
CA PHE A 59 8.28 7.72 9.39
C PHE A 59 8.58 8.98 8.56
N LEU A 60 8.88 8.82 7.27
CA LEU A 60 9.12 9.94 6.38
C LEU A 60 7.88 10.80 6.14
N LYS A 61 6.67 10.20 6.09
CA LYS A 61 5.42 10.96 6.00
C LYS A 61 5.24 11.93 7.16
N LEU A 62 5.61 11.50 8.39
CA LEU A 62 5.60 12.38 9.58
C LEU A 62 6.56 13.56 9.42
N GLY A 63 7.80 13.29 8.99
CA GLY A 63 8.83 14.33 8.80
C GLY A 63 8.53 15.26 7.63
N ALA A 64 8.04 14.73 6.51
CA ALA A 64 7.74 15.48 5.31
C ALA A 64 6.60 16.49 5.51
N GLY A 65 5.55 16.14 6.26
CA GLY A 65 4.48 17.06 6.63
C GLY A 65 5.02 18.26 7.39
N TRP A 66 5.83 18.03 8.42
CA TRP A 66 6.46 19.08 9.21
C TRP A 66 7.42 19.98 8.40
N TYR A 67 8.23 19.36 7.52
CA TYR A 67 9.15 20.08 6.65
C TYR A 67 8.43 20.93 5.61
N SER A 68 7.33 20.40 5.06
CA SER A 68 6.46 21.09 4.10
C SER A 68 5.90 22.41 4.64
N ASP A 69 5.50 22.41 5.92
CA ASP A 69 4.95 23.60 6.56
C ASP A 69 5.99 24.73 6.73
N ARG A 70 7.29 24.39 6.69
CA ARG A 70 8.39 25.35 6.79
C ARG A 70 8.84 25.97 5.48
N ILE A 71 8.79 25.22 4.36
CA ILE A 71 9.45 25.68 3.10
C ILE A 71 8.50 26.50 2.22
N GLY A 72 7.17 26.27 2.31
CA GLY A 72 6.19 26.95 1.46
C GLY A 72 6.31 26.65 -0.04
N ARG A 73 7.25 25.80 -0.47
CA ARG A 73 7.47 25.34 -1.86
C ARG A 73 7.52 23.82 -1.87
N ARG A 74 6.52 23.17 -2.45
CA ARG A 74 6.31 21.72 -2.34
C ARG A 74 6.52 20.99 -3.65
N LYS A 75 6.30 21.67 -4.79
CA LYS A 75 6.27 21.06 -6.12
C LYS A 75 7.52 20.26 -6.43
N TRP A 76 8.71 20.83 -6.23
CA TRP A 76 9.97 20.15 -6.55
C TRP A 76 10.25 18.95 -5.67
N VAL A 77 9.86 18.99 -4.39
CA VAL A 77 10.01 17.85 -3.48
C VAL A 77 9.10 16.70 -3.93
N VAL A 78 7.88 17.01 -4.37
CA VAL A 78 6.94 16.01 -4.90
C VAL A 78 7.46 15.42 -6.21
N VAL A 79 8.00 16.24 -7.13
CA VAL A 79 8.61 15.77 -8.38
C VAL A 79 9.77 14.80 -8.11
N LEU A 80 10.68 15.16 -7.19
CA LEU A 80 11.80 14.30 -6.78
C LEU A 80 11.29 13.00 -6.14
N GLY A 81 10.24 13.07 -5.31
CA GLY A 81 9.62 11.90 -4.72
C GLY A 81 9.07 10.91 -5.76
N TYR A 82 8.41 11.41 -6.80
CA TYR A 82 7.95 10.57 -7.92
C TYR A 82 9.13 10.00 -8.73
N LEU A 83 10.17 10.80 -8.97
CA LEU A 83 11.38 10.34 -9.66
C LEU A 83 12.04 9.18 -8.90
N PHE A 84 12.24 9.32 -7.59
CA PHE A 84 12.78 8.25 -6.74
C PHE A 84 11.89 7.01 -6.74
N THR A 85 10.57 7.18 -6.72
CA THR A 85 9.65 6.03 -6.77
C THR A 85 9.85 5.22 -8.04
N GLY A 86 9.83 5.84 -9.20
CA GLY A 86 9.96 5.13 -10.49
C GLY A 86 11.36 4.57 -10.73
N SER A 87 12.41 5.38 -10.49
CA SER A 87 13.79 4.93 -10.69
C SER A 87 14.21 3.84 -9.71
N GLY A 88 13.74 3.90 -8.45
CA GLY A 88 14.05 2.87 -7.45
C GLY A 88 13.51 1.50 -7.86
N LEU A 89 12.29 1.43 -8.40
CA LEU A 89 11.69 0.17 -8.83
C LEU A 89 12.37 -0.42 -10.07
N SER A 90 12.78 0.42 -11.01
CA SER A 90 13.47 -0.06 -12.22
C SER A 90 14.85 -0.65 -11.95
N LEU A 91 15.48 -0.35 -10.79
CA LEU A 91 16.73 -0.99 -10.37
C LEU A 91 16.59 -2.51 -10.21
N PHE A 92 15.38 -3.04 -9.99
CA PHE A 92 15.14 -4.48 -9.90
C PHE A 92 15.52 -5.22 -11.18
N SER A 93 15.51 -4.56 -12.33
CA SER A 93 15.97 -5.15 -13.60
C SER A 93 17.44 -5.61 -13.56
N PHE A 94 18.25 -5.01 -12.71
CA PHE A 94 19.68 -5.33 -12.53
C PHE A 94 19.93 -6.21 -11.30
N ALA A 95 18.88 -6.72 -10.63
CA ALA A 95 19.04 -7.50 -9.42
C ALA A 95 19.44 -8.95 -9.72
N TYR A 96 20.60 -9.37 -9.22
CA TYR A 96 21.06 -10.76 -9.16
C TYR A 96 21.03 -11.33 -7.75
N ALA A 97 20.73 -10.48 -6.76
CA ALA A 97 20.61 -10.83 -5.35
C ALA A 97 19.70 -9.81 -4.64
N TRP A 98 19.18 -10.19 -3.48
CA TRP A 98 18.25 -9.39 -2.69
C TRP A 98 18.73 -7.97 -2.31
N PRO A 99 20.04 -7.66 -2.11
CA PRO A 99 20.47 -6.32 -1.72
C PRO A 99 20.13 -5.23 -2.74
N VAL A 100 20.15 -5.55 -4.06
CA VAL A 100 19.79 -4.60 -5.11
C VAL A 100 18.28 -4.31 -5.05
N ILE A 101 17.44 -5.34 -4.81
CA ILE A 101 16.00 -5.18 -4.62
C ILE A 101 15.73 -4.33 -3.37
N PHE A 102 16.43 -4.61 -2.27
CA PHE A 102 16.33 -3.83 -1.04
C PHE A 102 16.66 -2.35 -1.28
N LEU A 103 17.80 -2.07 -1.92
CA LEU A 103 18.18 -0.69 -2.24
C LEU A 103 17.15 0.02 -3.11
N GLY A 104 16.71 -0.61 -4.19
CA GLY A 104 15.71 -0.05 -5.08
C GLY A 104 14.37 0.20 -4.36
N ARG A 105 13.99 -0.71 -3.46
CA ARG A 105 12.79 -0.57 -2.63
C ARG A 105 12.92 0.58 -1.65
N MET A 106 14.08 0.72 -0.98
CA MET A 106 14.37 1.83 -0.07
C MET A 106 14.27 3.18 -0.79
N VAL A 107 14.91 3.31 -1.96
CA VAL A 107 14.85 4.53 -2.79
C VAL A 107 13.40 4.85 -3.19
N SER A 108 12.67 3.84 -3.64
CA SER A 108 11.26 4.01 -4.05
C SER A 108 10.37 4.47 -2.89
N TRP A 109 10.49 3.82 -1.72
CA TRP A 109 9.68 4.12 -0.53
C TRP A 109 10.06 5.43 0.14
N PHE A 110 11.34 5.80 0.10
CA PHE A 110 11.78 7.15 0.47
C PHE A 110 11.04 8.19 -0.38
N GLY A 111 11.01 8.01 -1.70
CA GLY A 111 10.25 8.87 -2.61
C GLY A 111 8.76 8.93 -2.27
N LYS A 112 8.13 7.78 -2.00
CA LYS A 112 6.71 7.67 -1.63
C LYS A 112 6.41 8.39 -0.30
N GLY A 113 7.30 8.25 0.69
CA GLY A 113 7.16 8.87 2.01
C GLY A 113 7.19 10.39 1.94
N ILE A 114 8.14 10.97 1.21
CA ILE A 114 8.28 12.44 1.13
C ILE A 114 7.19 13.09 0.26
N ARG A 115 6.70 12.44 -0.81
CA ARG A 115 5.74 13.04 -1.75
C ARG A 115 4.29 13.01 -1.27
N GLY A 116 3.89 11.97 -0.52
CA GLY A 116 2.48 11.68 -0.23
C GLY A 116 1.77 12.85 0.46
N SER A 117 2.23 13.22 1.65
CA SER A 117 1.64 14.30 2.45
C SER A 117 1.70 15.66 1.74
N LEU A 118 2.78 15.93 0.99
CA LEU A 118 2.94 17.20 0.28
C LEU A 118 1.97 17.32 -0.89
N ARG A 119 1.81 16.24 -1.67
CA ARG A 119 0.85 16.15 -2.77
C ARG A 119 -0.57 16.37 -2.26
N ASP A 120 -0.94 15.67 -1.18
CA ASP A 120 -2.29 15.75 -0.62
C ASP A 120 -2.60 17.16 -0.09
N ALA A 121 -1.62 17.83 0.51
CA ALA A 121 -1.75 19.23 0.91
C ALA A 121 -1.93 20.15 -0.29
N MET A 122 -1.16 19.99 -1.37
CA MET A 122 -1.32 20.76 -2.60
C MET A 122 -2.68 20.51 -3.27
N LEU A 123 -3.18 19.27 -3.24
CA LEU A 123 -4.51 18.93 -3.75
C LEU A 123 -5.61 19.64 -2.95
N ALA A 124 -5.54 19.59 -1.61
CA ALA A 124 -6.50 20.25 -0.73
C ALA A 124 -6.53 21.77 -0.92
N GLU A 125 -5.38 22.38 -1.20
CA GLU A 125 -5.23 23.82 -1.42
C GLU A 125 -5.64 24.27 -2.84
N SER A 126 -5.74 23.34 -3.78
CA SER A 126 -6.10 23.65 -5.17
C SER A 126 -7.60 23.80 -5.42
N VAL A 127 -8.44 23.47 -4.42
CA VAL A 127 -9.90 23.51 -4.50
C VAL A 127 -10.51 24.12 -3.23
N SER A 128 -11.74 24.65 -3.34
CA SER A 128 -12.45 25.16 -2.16
C SER A 128 -12.87 24.01 -1.20
N PRO A 129 -13.06 24.31 0.10
CA PRO A 129 -13.40 23.30 1.12
C PRO A 129 -14.61 22.43 0.77
N GLU A 130 -15.63 23.02 0.10
CA GLU A 130 -16.91 22.38 -0.20
C GLU A 130 -16.77 21.25 -1.25
N VAL A 131 -15.73 21.31 -2.09
CA VAL A 131 -15.51 20.33 -3.17
C VAL A 131 -14.26 19.46 -2.98
N ARG A 132 -13.58 19.59 -1.85
CA ARG A 132 -12.39 18.77 -1.53
C ARG A 132 -12.68 17.28 -1.64
N GLY A 133 -13.82 16.82 -1.12
CA GLY A 133 -14.21 15.41 -1.21
C GLY A 133 -14.27 14.90 -2.65
N LYS A 134 -14.80 15.71 -3.57
CA LYS A 134 -14.85 15.36 -5.01
C LYS A 134 -13.45 15.28 -5.62
N ALA A 135 -12.57 16.24 -5.30
CA ALA A 135 -11.20 16.28 -5.81
C ALA A 135 -10.36 15.09 -5.31
N PHE A 136 -10.45 14.78 -4.01
CA PHE A 136 -9.78 13.59 -3.43
C PHE A 136 -10.35 12.29 -3.96
N GLY A 137 -11.68 12.19 -4.13
CA GLY A 137 -12.33 11.02 -4.71
C GLY A 137 -11.86 10.75 -6.15
N PHE A 138 -11.79 11.80 -6.97
CA PHE A 138 -11.29 11.70 -8.35
C PHE A 138 -9.81 11.31 -8.40
N HIS A 139 -9.00 11.90 -7.52
CA HIS A 139 -7.59 11.54 -7.37
C HIS A 139 -7.42 10.07 -6.96
N ARG A 140 -8.21 9.60 -5.97
CA ARG A 140 -8.19 8.21 -5.51
C ARG A 140 -8.65 7.23 -6.60
N ALA A 141 -9.62 7.62 -7.43
CA ALA A 141 -10.03 6.82 -8.59
C ALA A 141 -8.88 6.64 -9.59
N GLY A 142 -8.07 7.68 -9.82
CA GLY A 142 -6.85 7.59 -10.64
C GLY A 142 -5.81 6.65 -10.03
N ASP A 143 -5.51 6.78 -8.74
CA ASP A 143 -4.64 5.87 -7.97
C ASP A 143 -5.09 4.40 -8.17
N THR A 144 -6.36 4.12 -7.90
CA THR A 144 -6.93 2.77 -7.99
C THR A 144 -6.90 2.22 -9.42
N LEU A 145 -7.17 3.07 -10.42
CA LEU A 145 -7.07 2.66 -11.82
C LEU A 145 -5.63 2.26 -12.17
N GLY A 146 -4.64 2.99 -11.69
CA GLY A 146 -3.23 2.63 -11.81
C GLY A 146 -2.91 1.28 -11.15
N ALA A 147 -3.47 1.06 -9.96
CA ALA A 147 -3.30 -0.18 -9.21
C ALA A 147 -3.97 -1.42 -9.86
N ILE A 148 -4.87 -1.22 -10.80
CA ILE A 148 -5.46 -2.30 -11.62
C ILE A 148 -4.69 -2.46 -12.94
N VAL A 149 -4.41 -1.36 -13.62
CA VAL A 149 -3.74 -1.38 -14.94
C VAL A 149 -2.29 -1.86 -14.83
N GLY A 150 -1.59 -1.51 -13.76
CA GLY A 150 -0.21 -1.91 -13.53
C GLY A 150 0.01 -3.43 -13.57
N PRO A 151 -0.65 -4.22 -12.71
CA PRO A 151 -0.54 -5.67 -12.73
C PRO A 151 -0.95 -6.28 -14.07
N LEU A 152 -2.02 -5.78 -14.71
CA LEU A 152 -2.47 -6.25 -16.02
C LEU A 152 -1.41 -6.00 -17.11
N ALA A 153 -0.76 -4.82 -17.09
CA ALA A 153 0.34 -4.52 -17.99
C ALA A 153 1.56 -5.43 -17.73
N GLY A 154 1.90 -5.66 -16.44
CA GLY A 154 2.96 -6.59 -16.05
C GLY A 154 2.72 -8.01 -16.55
N VAL A 155 1.52 -8.53 -16.37
CA VAL A 155 1.13 -9.86 -16.85
C VAL A 155 1.15 -9.94 -18.37
N ALA A 156 0.61 -8.92 -19.07
CA ALA A 156 0.62 -8.89 -20.52
C ALA A 156 2.06 -8.92 -21.06
N LEU A 157 2.96 -8.13 -20.49
CA LEU A 157 4.37 -8.14 -20.87
C LEU A 157 5.01 -9.50 -20.58
N LEU A 158 4.80 -10.08 -19.39
CA LEU A 158 5.31 -11.43 -19.08
C LEU A 158 4.83 -12.46 -20.08
N HIS A 159 3.56 -12.40 -20.48
CA HIS A 159 2.96 -13.36 -21.40
C HIS A 159 3.54 -13.29 -22.83
N TYR A 160 3.82 -12.09 -23.33
CA TYR A 160 4.30 -11.91 -24.73
C TYR A 160 5.83 -11.88 -24.87
N LEU A 161 6.57 -11.73 -23.78
CA LEU A 161 8.03 -11.71 -23.83
C LEU A 161 8.59 -13.15 -23.99
N PRO A 162 9.75 -13.30 -24.66
CA PRO A 162 10.41 -14.61 -24.80
C PRO A 162 10.84 -15.19 -23.45
N HIS A 163 10.63 -16.50 -23.26
CA HIS A 163 10.95 -17.23 -22.00
C HIS A 163 12.21 -18.09 -22.12
N ASN A 164 13.12 -17.77 -23.02
CA ASN A 164 14.37 -18.53 -23.23
C ASN A 164 15.26 -18.56 -21.95
N VAL A 165 15.22 -17.47 -21.18
CA VAL A 165 15.85 -17.35 -19.88
C VAL A 165 14.76 -16.99 -18.86
N PRO A 166 14.51 -17.81 -17.81
CA PRO A 166 13.33 -17.70 -16.95
C PRO A 166 13.14 -16.35 -16.24
N ASP A 167 14.24 -15.67 -15.87
CA ASP A 167 14.21 -14.39 -15.16
C ASP A 167 14.19 -13.17 -16.09
N GLN A 168 14.55 -13.34 -17.37
CA GLN A 168 14.65 -12.25 -18.35
C GLN A 168 13.32 -11.49 -18.56
N PRO A 169 12.16 -12.13 -18.70
CA PRO A 169 10.89 -11.41 -18.89
C PRO A 169 10.59 -10.46 -17.73
N PHE A 170 10.86 -10.89 -16.49
CA PHE A 170 10.67 -10.05 -15.30
C PHE A 170 11.59 -8.82 -15.32
N ARG A 171 12.86 -8.99 -15.69
CA ARG A 171 13.82 -7.89 -15.81
C ARG A 171 13.37 -6.84 -16.81
N ILE A 172 12.82 -7.29 -17.95
CA ILE A 172 12.27 -6.41 -19.00
C ILE A 172 11.03 -5.67 -18.44
N VAL A 173 10.13 -6.35 -17.73
CA VAL A 173 8.97 -5.72 -17.07
C VAL A 173 9.43 -4.62 -16.10
N PHE A 174 10.43 -4.89 -15.25
CA PHE A 174 10.97 -3.91 -14.30
C PHE A 174 11.63 -2.73 -15.03
N LEU A 175 12.34 -2.97 -16.14
CA LEU A 175 12.92 -1.88 -16.93
C LEU A 175 11.84 -1.03 -17.61
N LEU A 176 10.82 -1.67 -18.21
CA LEU A 176 9.73 -0.96 -18.88
C LEU A 176 8.83 -0.18 -17.92
N SER A 177 8.79 -0.58 -16.64
CA SER A 177 8.10 0.20 -15.61
C SER A 177 8.67 1.62 -15.43
N LEU A 178 9.93 1.83 -15.84
CA LEU A 178 10.54 3.16 -15.85
C LEU A 178 9.78 4.14 -16.75
N ILE A 179 9.10 3.67 -17.80
CA ILE A 179 8.32 4.54 -18.70
C ILE A 179 7.22 5.29 -17.92
N PRO A 180 6.21 4.62 -17.33
CA PRO A 180 5.23 5.32 -16.51
C PRO A 180 5.89 5.96 -15.27
N GLY A 181 6.98 5.39 -14.73
CA GLY A 181 7.74 5.92 -13.62
C GLY A 181 8.38 7.29 -13.89
N LEU A 182 8.84 7.57 -15.11
CA LEU A 182 9.37 8.87 -15.53
C LEU A 182 8.27 9.80 -16.04
N LEU A 183 7.22 9.27 -16.67
CA LEU A 183 6.09 10.06 -17.11
C LEU A 183 5.33 10.69 -15.92
N ALA A 184 5.30 10.03 -14.76
CA ALA A 184 4.66 10.56 -13.56
C ALA A 184 5.30 11.89 -13.06
N PRO A 185 6.60 11.98 -12.73
CA PRO A 185 7.22 13.24 -12.33
C PRO A 185 7.17 14.28 -13.45
N LEU A 186 7.26 13.89 -14.73
CA LEU A 186 7.14 14.79 -15.86
C LEU A 186 5.74 15.41 -15.96
N ALA A 187 4.69 14.59 -15.80
CA ALA A 187 3.31 15.07 -15.77
C ALA A 187 3.08 16.03 -14.61
N PHE A 188 3.60 15.72 -13.41
CA PHE A 188 3.52 16.63 -12.27
C PHE A 188 4.23 17.95 -12.55
N LEU A 189 5.44 17.90 -13.09
CA LEU A 189 6.25 19.08 -13.42
C LEU A 189 5.58 20.00 -14.43
N LEU A 190 4.99 19.43 -15.49
CA LEU A 190 4.42 20.21 -16.60
C LEU A 190 2.99 20.69 -16.32
N ILE A 191 2.19 19.88 -15.61
CA ILE A 191 0.76 20.15 -15.45
C ILE A 191 0.47 20.88 -14.13
N VAL A 192 1.04 20.42 -13.00
CA VAL A 192 0.71 20.94 -11.68
C VAL A 192 1.40 22.28 -11.43
N ARG A 193 0.64 23.25 -10.93
CA ARG A 193 1.16 24.55 -10.52
C ARG A 193 1.43 24.56 -9.02
N GLU A 194 2.51 25.25 -8.60
CA GLU A 194 2.84 25.44 -7.19
C GLU A 194 1.72 26.18 -6.45
N THR A 195 1.30 25.66 -5.31
CA THR A 195 0.43 26.33 -4.36
C THR A 195 1.30 26.90 -3.24
N ARG A 196 1.39 28.23 -3.15
CA ARG A 196 2.18 28.90 -2.10
C ARG A 196 1.34 29.06 -0.85
N ARG A 197 1.86 28.65 0.29
CA ARG A 197 1.28 28.90 1.60
C ARG A 197 2.30 29.62 2.49
N ALA A 198 1.80 30.49 3.39
CA ALA A 198 2.63 31.07 4.43
C ALA A 198 3.13 29.95 5.36
N ALA A 199 4.43 29.96 5.66
CA ALA A 199 5.03 29.02 6.61
C ALA A 199 4.39 29.19 7.99
N VAL A 200 4.02 28.09 8.65
CA VAL A 200 3.50 28.09 10.01
C VAL A 200 4.62 27.63 10.96
N PRO A 201 5.22 28.50 11.75
CA PRO A 201 6.25 28.10 12.70
C PRO A 201 5.66 27.49 13.97
N GLY A 202 6.23 26.38 14.46
CA GLY A 202 6.24 26.15 15.90
C GLY A 202 5.44 24.99 16.49
N LEU A 203 4.92 23.99 15.74
CA LEU A 203 4.34 22.78 16.36
C LEU A 203 5.44 21.84 16.88
N ARG A 204 5.52 21.67 18.21
CA ARG A 204 6.35 20.63 18.85
C ARG A 204 5.58 19.32 18.82
N LEU A 205 5.97 18.40 17.91
CA LEU A 205 5.34 17.09 17.69
C LEU A 205 5.10 16.32 19.02
N TRP A 206 6.08 16.30 19.91
CA TRP A 206 6.01 15.55 21.17
C TRP A 206 4.90 16.06 22.13
N THR A 207 4.71 17.37 22.17
CA THR A 207 3.65 17.98 22.97
C THR A 207 2.26 17.66 22.41
N ALA A 208 2.14 17.66 21.07
CA ALA A 208 0.91 17.30 20.37
C ALA A 208 0.52 15.83 20.61
N ILE A 209 1.48 14.91 20.54
CA ILE A 209 1.25 13.47 20.82
C ILE A 209 0.73 13.28 22.25
N ARG A 210 1.38 13.88 23.24
CA ARG A 210 0.97 13.76 24.65
C ARG A 210 -0.41 14.35 24.95
N SER A 211 -0.93 15.22 24.11
CA SER A 211 -2.25 15.82 24.27
C SER A 211 -3.39 14.99 23.70
N LEU A 212 -3.12 13.83 23.07
CA LEU A 212 -4.14 12.93 22.52
C LEU A 212 -4.90 12.20 23.66
N PRO A 213 -6.21 11.91 23.48
CA PRO A 213 -7.01 11.27 24.50
C PRO A 213 -6.56 9.82 24.79
N ARG A 214 -6.66 9.40 26.07
CA ARG A 214 -6.37 8.00 26.45
C ARG A 214 -7.16 6.94 25.68
N PRO A 215 -8.47 7.11 25.39
CA PRO A 215 -9.22 6.16 24.56
C PRO A 215 -8.61 5.97 23.16
N TYR A 216 -8.03 7.01 22.59
CA TYR A 216 -7.35 6.91 21.30
C TYR A 216 -6.12 5.99 21.35
N PHE A 217 -5.33 6.05 22.43
CA PHE A 217 -4.20 5.13 22.61
C PHE A 217 -4.64 3.67 22.78
N ARG A 218 -5.80 3.42 23.41
CA ARG A 218 -6.37 2.06 23.49
C ARG A 218 -6.77 1.54 22.10
N PHE A 219 -7.39 2.39 21.29
CA PHE A 219 -7.69 2.09 19.89
C PHE A 219 -6.40 1.78 19.11
N LEU A 220 -5.37 2.64 19.20
CA LEU A 220 -4.07 2.44 18.56
C LEU A 220 -3.37 1.15 19.04
N ALA A 221 -3.53 0.74 20.27
CA ALA A 221 -3.00 -0.55 20.75
C ALA A 221 -3.68 -1.74 20.03
N GLY A 222 -5.00 -1.68 19.81
CA GLY A 222 -5.73 -2.69 19.03
C GLY A 222 -5.28 -2.72 17.56
N VAL A 223 -5.11 -1.53 16.95
CA VAL A 223 -4.56 -1.39 15.58
C VAL A 223 -3.14 -1.93 15.50
N GLY A 224 -2.28 -1.60 16.48
CA GLY A 224 -0.91 -2.11 16.51
C GLY A 224 -0.83 -3.61 16.65
N LEU A 225 -1.69 -4.21 17.49
CA LEU A 225 -1.76 -5.66 17.63
C LEU A 225 -2.21 -6.34 16.35
N PHE A 226 -3.20 -5.76 15.65
CA PHE A 226 -3.61 -6.20 14.32
C PHE A 226 -2.45 -6.05 13.32
N GLY A 227 -1.82 -4.89 13.27
CA GLY A 227 -0.72 -4.56 12.38
C GLY A 227 0.46 -5.53 12.50
N MET A 228 0.73 -6.07 13.71
CA MET A 228 1.76 -7.11 13.88
C MET A 228 1.45 -8.43 13.14
N GLY A 229 0.23 -8.62 12.65
CA GLY A 229 -0.16 -9.73 11.78
C GLY A 229 -0.44 -9.33 10.35
N ASP A 230 -0.52 -8.02 10.05
CA ASP A 230 -0.88 -7.47 8.74
C ASP A 230 0.34 -7.41 7.82
N PHE A 231 0.64 -8.53 7.21
CA PHE A 231 1.79 -8.70 6.33
C PHE A 231 1.53 -8.13 4.92
N SER A 232 2.62 -7.74 4.25
CA SER A 232 2.57 -7.16 2.90
C SER A 232 1.84 -8.06 1.88
N PRO A 233 0.99 -7.50 1.01
CA PRO A 233 0.34 -8.23 -0.08
C PRO A 233 1.30 -8.98 -1.00
N THR A 234 2.56 -8.56 -1.10
CA THR A 234 3.59 -9.27 -1.88
C THR A 234 3.87 -10.67 -1.36
N LEU A 235 3.78 -10.89 -0.03
CA LEU A 235 3.88 -12.22 0.56
C LEU A 235 2.66 -13.09 0.21
N LEU A 236 1.47 -12.50 0.07
CA LEU A 236 0.29 -13.23 -0.41
C LEU A 236 0.43 -13.63 -1.89
N ILE A 237 0.99 -12.74 -2.73
CA ILE A 237 1.30 -13.05 -4.14
C ILE A 237 2.35 -14.15 -4.23
N LEU A 238 3.42 -14.07 -3.41
CA LEU A 238 4.45 -15.11 -3.34
C LEU A 238 3.85 -16.47 -2.95
N ALA A 239 2.93 -16.47 -1.96
CA ALA A 239 2.25 -17.68 -1.52
C ALA A 239 1.44 -18.33 -2.65
N ALA A 240 0.65 -17.53 -3.37
CA ALA A 240 -0.13 -18.01 -4.51
C ALA A 240 0.77 -18.53 -5.63
N SER A 241 1.84 -17.81 -5.99
CA SER A 241 2.81 -18.24 -6.99
C SER A 241 3.49 -19.55 -6.60
N THR A 242 3.91 -19.70 -5.33
CA THR A 242 4.52 -20.91 -4.80
C THR A 242 3.57 -22.12 -4.88
N LEU A 243 2.31 -21.95 -4.49
CA LEU A 243 1.29 -23.01 -4.53
C LEU A 243 0.94 -23.42 -5.98
N LEU A 244 0.95 -22.49 -6.92
CA LEU A 244 0.61 -22.75 -8.31
C LEU A 244 1.78 -23.30 -9.14
N ALA A 245 3.03 -23.03 -8.75
CA ALA A 245 4.22 -23.39 -9.50
C ALA A 245 4.32 -24.89 -9.86
N PRO A 246 3.99 -25.86 -8.97
CA PRO A 246 4.04 -27.28 -9.31
C PRO A 246 3.12 -27.69 -10.46
N ARG A 247 2.01 -26.98 -10.64
CA ARG A 247 1.02 -27.28 -11.69
C ARG A 247 1.23 -26.50 -12.99
N TYR A 248 1.66 -25.24 -12.88
CA TYR A 248 1.66 -24.31 -14.02
C TYR A 248 3.08 -23.89 -14.45
N GLY A 249 4.11 -24.26 -13.69
CA GLY A 249 5.47 -23.73 -13.86
C GLY A 249 5.65 -22.33 -13.27
N ALA A 250 6.88 -21.91 -13.05
CA ALA A 250 7.19 -20.70 -12.27
C ALA A 250 6.63 -19.40 -12.89
N VAL A 251 6.84 -19.19 -14.21
CA VAL A 251 6.42 -17.95 -14.88
C VAL A 251 4.88 -17.87 -14.96
N ARG A 252 4.22 -18.95 -15.36
CA ARG A 252 2.76 -18.97 -15.45
C ARG A 252 2.08 -18.86 -14.10
N ALA A 253 2.67 -19.44 -13.06
CA ALA A 253 2.19 -19.28 -11.68
C ALA A 253 2.30 -17.82 -11.22
N ALA A 254 3.39 -17.12 -11.57
CA ALA A 254 3.56 -15.70 -11.30
C ALA A 254 2.53 -14.82 -12.04
N GLU A 255 2.27 -15.10 -13.32
CA GLU A 255 1.21 -14.41 -14.08
C GLU A 255 -0.15 -14.57 -13.40
N ILE A 256 -0.53 -15.80 -13.05
CA ILE A 256 -1.81 -16.08 -12.37
C ILE A 256 -1.88 -15.38 -11.01
N ALA A 257 -0.82 -15.41 -10.21
CA ALA A 257 -0.77 -14.75 -8.91
C ALA A 257 -0.92 -13.22 -9.06
N ALA A 258 -0.28 -12.61 -10.07
CA ALA A 258 -0.43 -11.20 -10.38
C ALA A 258 -1.85 -10.84 -10.85
N LEU A 259 -2.51 -11.72 -11.64
CA LEU A 259 -3.92 -11.54 -12.00
C LEU A 259 -4.86 -11.64 -10.79
N LEU A 260 -4.62 -12.58 -9.87
CA LEU A 260 -5.35 -12.68 -8.61
C LEU A 260 -5.21 -11.40 -7.78
N TYR A 261 -4.01 -10.83 -7.76
CA TYR A 261 -3.75 -9.56 -7.10
C TYR A 261 -4.46 -8.38 -7.78
N ALA A 262 -4.48 -8.31 -9.11
CA ALA A 262 -5.29 -7.32 -9.84
C ALA A 262 -6.79 -7.45 -9.51
N GLY A 263 -7.29 -8.68 -9.43
CA GLY A 263 -8.64 -8.98 -8.98
C GLY A 263 -8.90 -8.49 -7.54
N ARG A 264 -7.96 -8.73 -6.62
CA ARG A 264 -8.00 -8.22 -5.24
C ARG A 264 -8.12 -6.69 -5.21
N ASN A 265 -7.32 -5.98 -6.01
CA ASN A 265 -7.36 -4.51 -6.09
C ASN A 265 -8.68 -4.01 -6.69
N THR A 266 -9.25 -4.74 -7.65
CA THR A 266 -10.59 -4.45 -8.20
C THR A 266 -11.68 -4.60 -7.12
N ILE A 267 -11.65 -5.70 -6.35
CA ILE A 267 -12.59 -5.90 -5.22
C ILE A 267 -12.43 -4.82 -4.16
N TYR A 268 -11.19 -4.48 -3.80
CA TYR A 268 -10.87 -3.37 -2.90
C TYR A 268 -11.53 -2.06 -3.36
N ALA A 269 -11.34 -1.70 -4.63
CA ALA A 269 -11.92 -0.49 -5.20
C ALA A 269 -13.45 -0.47 -5.15
N LEU A 270 -14.07 -1.57 -5.57
CA LEU A 270 -15.53 -1.71 -5.61
C LEU A 270 -16.16 -1.74 -4.21
N ALA A 271 -15.49 -2.35 -3.23
CA ALA A 271 -16.00 -2.51 -1.88
C ALA A 271 -15.79 -1.27 -1.00
N SER A 272 -14.83 -0.40 -1.30
CA SER A 272 -14.51 0.77 -0.47
C SER A 272 -15.69 1.72 -0.30
N PHE A 273 -16.46 1.99 -1.36
CA PHE A 273 -17.64 2.84 -1.29
C PHE A 273 -18.80 2.20 -0.48
N PRO A 274 -19.21 0.94 -0.72
CA PRO A 274 -20.18 0.25 0.14
C PRO A 274 -19.78 0.19 1.61
N VAL A 275 -18.51 -0.06 1.91
CA VAL A 275 -17.99 -0.05 3.30
C VAL A 275 -18.15 1.33 3.93
N GLY A 276 -17.85 2.40 3.19
CA GLY A 276 -18.09 3.77 3.65
C GLY A 276 -19.56 4.04 3.98
N MET A 277 -20.51 3.61 3.12
CA MET A 277 -21.94 3.74 3.38
C MET A 277 -22.39 2.93 4.62
N LEU A 278 -21.83 1.74 4.84
CA LEU A 278 -22.09 0.96 6.04
C LEU A 278 -21.58 1.66 7.30
N ALA A 279 -20.42 2.33 7.20
CA ALA A 279 -19.84 3.10 8.30
C ALA A 279 -20.69 4.30 8.76
N ASP A 280 -21.55 4.82 7.88
CA ASP A 280 -22.51 5.87 8.23
C ASP A 280 -23.72 5.35 9.02
N ARG A 281 -24.02 4.04 8.92
CA ARG A 281 -25.19 3.41 9.55
C ARG A 281 -24.86 2.55 10.78
N PHE A 282 -23.64 2.01 10.82
CA PHE A 282 -23.19 1.08 11.85
C PHE A 282 -21.97 1.63 12.60
N SER A 283 -21.65 1.01 13.73
CA SER A 283 -20.44 1.36 14.47
C SER A 283 -19.18 1.15 13.63
N LYS A 284 -18.42 2.21 13.33
CA LYS A 284 -17.18 2.13 12.55
C LYS A 284 -16.17 1.18 13.20
N ARG A 285 -16.08 1.17 14.54
CA ARG A 285 -15.21 0.25 15.28
C ARG A 285 -15.64 -1.19 15.12
N GLY A 286 -16.94 -1.46 15.19
CA GLY A 286 -17.48 -2.81 14.98
C GLY A 286 -17.22 -3.31 13.56
N LEU A 287 -17.43 -2.45 12.56
CA LEU A 287 -17.11 -2.76 11.16
C LEU A 287 -15.61 -2.97 10.93
N LEU A 288 -14.75 -2.14 11.55
CA LEU A 288 -13.30 -2.31 11.45
C LEU A 288 -12.85 -3.63 12.09
N ALA A 289 -13.40 -3.97 13.25
CA ALA A 289 -13.13 -5.26 13.90
C ALA A 289 -13.56 -6.45 13.03
N ALA A 290 -14.71 -6.35 12.33
CA ALA A 290 -15.12 -7.36 11.36
C ALA A 290 -14.18 -7.42 10.15
N GLY A 291 -13.73 -6.27 9.64
CA GLY A 291 -12.70 -6.20 8.58
C GLY A 291 -11.39 -6.86 9.01
N TYR A 292 -10.92 -6.58 10.21
CA TYR A 292 -9.74 -7.20 10.79
C TYR A 292 -9.88 -8.72 10.97
N ALA A 293 -11.06 -9.17 11.42
CA ALA A 293 -11.36 -10.60 11.51
C ALA A 293 -11.34 -11.27 10.13
N LEU A 294 -11.81 -10.56 9.09
CA LEU A 294 -11.73 -11.04 7.71
C LEU A 294 -10.28 -11.13 7.21
N GLY A 295 -9.41 -10.18 7.60
CA GLY A 295 -7.97 -10.27 7.36
C GLY A 295 -7.35 -11.51 8.00
N GLY A 296 -7.66 -11.75 9.29
CA GLY A 296 -7.24 -12.97 10.00
C GLY A 296 -7.77 -14.25 9.33
N PHE A 297 -9.02 -14.24 8.85
CA PHE A 297 -9.60 -15.35 8.09
C PHE A 297 -8.86 -15.58 6.76
N THR A 298 -8.49 -14.50 6.07
CA THR A 298 -7.70 -14.58 4.82
C THR A 298 -6.34 -15.26 5.08
N ALA A 299 -5.63 -14.86 6.12
CA ALA A 299 -4.36 -15.47 6.51
C ALA A 299 -4.55 -16.95 6.92
N PHE A 300 -5.61 -17.26 7.67
CA PHE A 300 -5.95 -18.64 8.03
C PHE A 300 -6.22 -19.50 6.79
N LEU A 301 -7.00 -19.02 5.83
CA LEU A 301 -7.25 -19.75 4.59
C LEU A 301 -5.97 -19.98 3.78
N MET A 302 -5.03 -19.02 3.78
CA MET A 302 -3.73 -19.22 3.13
C MET A 302 -2.91 -20.30 3.85
N ALA A 303 -2.91 -20.35 5.18
CA ALA A 303 -2.31 -21.45 5.94
C ALA A 303 -2.94 -22.80 5.56
N GLN A 304 -4.27 -22.88 5.43
CA GLN A 304 -4.97 -24.10 4.99
C GLN A 304 -4.61 -24.48 3.54
N ALA A 305 -4.40 -23.49 2.66
CA ALA A 305 -4.00 -23.74 1.28
C ALA A 305 -2.64 -24.45 1.21
N PHE A 306 -1.67 -24.05 2.03
CA PHE A 306 -0.39 -24.73 2.14
C PHE A 306 -0.52 -26.11 2.81
N LEU A 307 -1.29 -26.20 3.90
CA LEU A 307 -1.46 -27.46 4.64
C LEU A 307 -2.09 -28.56 3.77
N ARG A 308 -3.05 -28.19 2.90
CA ARG A 308 -3.80 -29.11 2.05
C ARG A 308 -3.27 -29.19 0.62
N GLY A 309 -2.22 -28.44 0.27
CA GLY A 309 -1.63 -28.43 -1.08
C GLY A 309 -2.63 -27.95 -2.15
N TRP A 310 -3.23 -26.79 -2.00
CA TRP A 310 -4.16 -26.24 -3.01
C TRP A 310 -3.40 -25.70 -4.22
N HIS A 311 -3.26 -26.52 -5.25
CA HIS A 311 -2.58 -26.15 -6.51
C HIS A 311 -3.53 -25.65 -7.61
N SER A 312 -4.74 -25.22 -7.26
CA SER A 312 -5.75 -24.73 -8.22
C SER A 312 -6.08 -23.25 -8.00
N VAL A 313 -6.47 -22.57 -9.08
CA VAL A 313 -6.71 -21.12 -9.07
C VAL A 313 -7.97 -20.75 -8.27
N ALA A 314 -9.04 -21.54 -8.37
CA ALA A 314 -10.35 -21.18 -7.81
C ALA A 314 -10.34 -20.92 -6.28
N PRO A 315 -9.80 -21.82 -5.41
CA PRO A 315 -9.75 -21.52 -3.98
C PRO A 315 -8.84 -20.34 -3.64
N LEU A 316 -7.73 -20.16 -4.37
CA LEU A 316 -6.86 -19.00 -4.18
C LEU A 316 -7.57 -17.70 -4.58
N ALA A 317 -8.36 -17.70 -5.66
CA ALA A 317 -9.18 -16.54 -6.04
C ALA A 317 -10.13 -16.13 -4.91
N GLY A 318 -10.76 -17.08 -4.22
CA GLY A 318 -11.58 -16.81 -3.04
C GLY A 318 -10.79 -16.10 -1.92
N ILE A 319 -9.54 -16.54 -1.67
CA ILE A 319 -8.66 -15.89 -0.67
C ILE A 319 -8.37 -14.43 -1.07
N PHE A 320 -8.08 -14.16 -2.36
CA PHE A 320 -7.81 -12.81 -2.84
C PHE A 320 -9.05 -11.92 -2.84
N VAL A 321 -10.26 -12.48 -3.02
CA VAL A 321 -11.53 -11.74 -2.83
C VAL A 321 -11.66 -11.30 -1.37
N PHE A 322 -11.45 -12.19 -0.39
CA PHE A 322 -11.49 -11.83 1.03
C PHE A 322 -10.40 -10.80 1.38
N ALA A 323 -9.19 -10.94 0.82
CA ALA A 323 -8.12 -9.97 0.98
C ALA A 323 -8.49 -8.58 0.45
N GLY A 324 -9.24 -8.49 -0.66
CA GLY A 324 -9.74 -7.23 -1.21
C GLY A 324 -10.81 -6.57 -0.32
N LEU A 325 -11.75 -7.37 0.17
CA LEU A 325 -12.79 -6.90 1.09
C LEU A 325 -12.21 -6.42 2.43
N PHE A 326 -11.25 -7.16 2.97
CA PHE A 326 -10.51 -6.79 4.17
C PHE A 326 -9.81 -5.45 4.00
N ALA A 327 -9.02 -5.29 2.92
CA ALA A 327 -8.30 -4.05 2.66
C ALA A 327 -9.25 -2.84 2.49
N ALA A 328 -10.41 -3.03 1.85
CA ALA A 328 -11.42 -1.99 1.71
C ALA A 328 -11.96 -1.55 3.08
N ALA A 329 -12.21 -2.50 3.99
CA ALA A 329 -12.67 -2.20 5.34
C ALA A 329 -11.60 -1.48 6.15
N GLN A 330 -10.36 -1.97 6.11
CA GLN A 330 -9.23 -1.37 6.83
C GLN A 330 -9.00 0.08 6.41
N ASP A 331 -8.70 0.33 5.15
CA ASP A 331 -8.34 1.66 4.65
C ASP A 331 -9.47 2.69 4.85
N THR A 332 -10.73 2.28 4.60
CA THR A 332 -11.87 3.18 4.72
C THR A 332 -12.15 3.54 6.17
N LEU A 333 -12.09 2.58 7.07
CA LEU A 333 -12.53 2.76 8.46
C LEU A 333 -11.40 3.31 9.35
N GLU A 334 -10.15 2.90 9.14
CA GLU A 334 -9.01 3.52 9.82
C GLU A 334 -8.88 5.00 9.48
N GLY A 335 -9.20 5.38 8.25
CA GLY A 335 -9.25 6.79 7.85
C GLY A 335 -10.37 7.59 8.52
N ALA A 336 -11.48 6.94 8.92
CA ALA A 336 -12.66 7.62 9.47
C ALA A 336 -12.66 7.73 11.01
N ILE A 337 -12.08 6.76 11.72
CA ILE A 337 -12.15 6.62 13.18
C ILE A 337 -11.38 7.69 13.97
N PRO A 338 -10.18 8.16 13.57
CA PRO A 338 -9.43 9.15 14.36
C PRO A 338 -10.20 10.41 14.70
N LYS A 339 -11.09 10.87 13.81
CA LYS A 339 -11.95 12.05 14.04
C LYS A 339 -12.97 11.85 15.17
N GLU A 340 -13.39 10.60 15.45
CA GLU A 340 -14.31 10.31 16.56
C GLU A 340 -13.64 10.48 17.91
N TYR A 341 -12.35 10.13 18.02
CA TYR A 341 -11.57 10.29 19.25
C TYR A 341 -10.95 11.68 19.40
N VAL A 342 -10.61 12.32 18.28
CA VAL A 342 -9.91 13.60 18.24
C VAL A 342 -10.66 14.56 17.31
N PRO A 343 -11.80 15.13 17.77
CA PRO A 343 -12.60 16.05 16.97
C PRO A 343 -11.92 17.40 16.73
N ASP A 344 -10.90 17.76 17.52
CA ASP A 344 -10.13 19.00 17.37
C ASP A 344 -9.29 18.93 16.07
N GLU A 345 -9.64 19.76 15.08
CA GLU A 345 -8.95 19.82 13.79
C GLU A 345 -7.46 20.16 13.91
N LYS A 346 -7.05 20.91 14.95
CA LYS A 346 -5.65 21.25 15.20
C LYS A 346 -4.81 20.04 15.59
N LYS A 347 -5.44 18.99 16.15
CA LYS A 347 -4.79 17.74 16.58
C LYS A 347 -4.98 16.60 15.57
N GLY A 348 -5.82 16.79 14.57
CA GLY A 348 -6.14 15.77 13.57
C GLY A 348 -4.90 15.25 12.86
N GLY A 349 -4.01 16.11 12.41
CA GLY A 349 -2.75 15.71 11.76
C GLY A 349 -1.87 14.83 12.64
N THR A 350 -1.78 15.13 13.95
CA THR A 350 -1.04 14.30 14.91
C THR A 350 -1.70 12.94 15.12
N ALA A 351 -3.03 12.88 15.17
CA ALA A 351 -3.76 11.63 15.32
C ALA A 351 -3.54 10.70 14.12
N TYR A 352 -3.71 11.21 12.90
CA TYR A 352 -3.41 10.43 11.68
C TYR A 352 -1.94 10.03 11.57
N GLY A 353 -1.03 10.92 11.97
CA GLY A 353 0.40 10.63 12.02
C GLY A 353 0.74 9.48 12.96
N MET A 354 0.13 9.45 14.15
CA MET A 354 0.29 8.35 15.11
C MET A 354 -0.29 7.04 14.59
N LEU A 355 -1.47 7.06 13.96
CA LEU A 355 -2.05 5.89 13.32
C LEU A 355 -1.11 5.34 12.24
N GLY A 356 -0.62 6.20 11.34
CA GLY A 356 0.32 5.81 10.30
C GLY A 356 1.64 5.26 10.85
N ALA A 357 2.15 5.79 11.97
CA ALA A 357 3.36 5.26 12.61
C ALA A 357 3.12 3.88 13.23
N VAL A 358 1.95 3.66 13.86
CA VAL A 358 1.57 2.36 14.43
C VAL A 358 1.42 1.31 13.32
N ASN A 359 0.74 1.65 12.21
CA ASN A 359 0.62 0.77 11.05
C ASN A 359 1.99 0.44 10.46
N GLY A 360 2.83 1.45 10.16
CA GLY A 360 4.15 1.20 9.57
C GLY A 360 5.09 0.39 10.46
N PHE A 361 4.97 0.50 11.79
CA PHE A 361 5.70 -0.36 12.73
C PHE A 361 5.12 -1.78 12.74
N GLY A 362 3.78 -1.91 12.68
CA GLY A 362 3.09 -3.18 12.54
C GLY A 362 3.50 -3.91 11.25
N ASP A 363 3.46 -3.22 10.12
CA ASP A 363 3.84 -3.76 8.79
C ASP A 363 5.28 -4.28 8.77
N LEU A 364 6.20 -3.55 9.44
CA LEU A 364 7.59 -4.01 9.61
C LEU A 364 7.65 -5.34 10.35
N ILE A 365 7.00 -5.43 11.51
CA ILE A 365 7.02 -6.65 12.33
C ILE A 365 6.34 -7.80 11.58
N ALA A 366 5.14 -7.56 11.04
CA ALA A 366 4.35 -8.58 10.37
C ALA A 366 5.06 -9.17 9.17
N SER A 367 5.51 -8.31 8.25
CA SER A 367 6.14 -8.78 7.01
C SER A 367 7.46 -9.49 7.28
N ALA A 368 8.30 -8.93 8.17
CA ALA A 368 9.56 -9.57 8.58
C ALA A 368 9.32 -10.90 9.29
N ALA A 369 8.36 -10.96 10.23
CA ALA A 369 8.03 -12.18 10.97
C ALA A 369 7.45 -13.25 10.05
N VAL A 370 6.45 -12.92 9.22
CA VAL A 370 5.83 -13.88 8.30
C VAL A 370 6.86 -14.44 7.32
N GLY A 371 7.68 -13.58 6.70
CA GLY A 371 8.73 -14.02 5.79
C GLY A 371 9.77 -14.91 6.47
N THR A 372 10.21 -14.54 7.67
CA THR A 372 11.22 -15.30 8.44
C THR A 372 10.67 -16.65 8.90
N VAL A 373 9.47 -16.68 9.51
CA VAL A 373 8.83 -17.93 9.98
C VAL A 373 8.53 -18.84 8.80
N TRP A 374 8.10 -18.29 7.65
CA TRP A 374 7.92 -19.07 6.42
C TRP A 374 9.21 -19.77 6.03
N THR A 375 10.32 -19.06 6.01
CA THR A 375 11.62 -19.60 5.54
C THR A 375 12.23 -20.58 6.53
N LEU A 376 12.16 -20.30 7.84
CA LEU A 376 12.84 -21.09 8.86
C LEU A 376 12.01 -22.26 9.42
N ILE A 377 10.68 -22.15 9.38
CA ILE A 377 9.76 -23.12 9.99
C ILE A 377 8.83 -23.70 8.92
N SER A 378 7.82 -22.92 8.50
CA SER A 378 6.90 -23.29 7.41
C SER A 378 5.96 -22.12 7.06
N PRO A 379 5.41 -22.09 5.83
CA PRO A 379 4.38 -21.12 5.47
C PRO A 379 3.10 -21.30 6.29
N VAL A 380 2.76 -22.53 6.68
CA VAL A 380 1.60 -22.83 7.55
C VAL A 380 1.73 -22.11 8.89
N ALA A 381 2.89 -22.24 9.55
CA ALA A 381 3.15 -21.59 10.83
C ALA A 381 3.12 -20.05 10.68
N ALA A 382 3.71 -19.51 9.61
CA ALA A 382 3.77 -18.08 9.34
C ALA A 382 2.36 -17.46 9.22
N PHE A 383 1.53 -18.00 8.32
CA PHE A 383 0.18 -17.48 8.10
C PHE A 383 -0.78 -17.78 9.27
N THR A 384 -0.59 -18.88 10.01
CA THR A 384 -1.37 -19.14 11.23
C THR A 384 -1.03 -18.11 12.32
N GLY A 385 0.25 -17.81 12.53
CA GLY A 385 0.67 -16.78 13.48
C GLY A 385 0.11 -15.41 13.14
N ALA A 386 0.17 -15.01 11.85
CA ALA A 386 -0.45 -13.78 11.36
C ALA A 386 -1.96 -13.74 11.63
N ALA A 387 -2.68 -14.83 11.32
CA ALA A 387 -4.12 -14.94 11.56
C ALA A 387 -4.49 -14.73 13.03
N LEU A 388 -3.74 -15.34 13.95
CA LEU A 388 -3.97 -15.20 15.40
C LEU A 388 -3.76 -13.75 15.88
N LEU A 389 -2.70 -13.08 15.42
CA LEU A 389 -2.44 -11.67 15.75
C LEU A 389 -3.52 -10.74 15.20
N MET A 390 -3.93 -10.93 13.93
CA MET A 390 -5.03 -10.17 13.33
C MET A 390 -6.34 -10.34 14.08
N LEU A 391 -6.70 -11.57 14.49
CA LEU A 391 -7.91 -11.84 15.28
C LEU A 391 -7.84 -11.23 16.68
N ALA A 392 -6.66 -11.27 17.31
CA ALA A 392 -6.44 -10.62 18.59
C ALA A 392 -6.59 -9.09 18.49
N GLY A 393 -6.04 -8.48 17.42
CA GLY A 393 -6.22 -7.06 17.13
C GLY A 393 -7.67 -6.69 16.85
N ALA A 394 -8.41 -7.51 16.09
CA ALA A 394 -9.85 -7.35 15.86
C ALA A 394 -10.63 -7.26 17.18
N ARG A 395 -10.34 -8.17 18.13
CA ARG A 395 -10.93 -8.16 19.47
C ARG A 395 -10.51 -6.91 20.25
N GLY A 396 -9.23 -6.49 20.14
CA GLY A 396 -8.71 -5.27 20.77
C GLY A 396 -9.46 -4.02 20.34
N VAL A 397 -9.67 -3.85 19.02
CA VAL A 397 -10.44 -2.72 18.46
C VAL A 397 -11.91 -2.76 18.88
N ALA A 398 -12.54 -3.94 18.87
CA ALA A 398 -13.94 -4.09 19.28
C ALA A 398 -14.16 -3.68 20.76
N SER A 399 -13.19 -3.96 21.63
CA SER A 399 -13.25 -3.69 23.08
C SER A 399 -12.76 -2.28 23.47
N ALA A 400 -12.16 -1.49 22.59
CA ALA A 400 -11.67 -0.15 22.85
C ALA A 400 -12.85 0.82 23.09
N LYS A 401 -13.19 1.04 24.36
CA LYS A 401 -14.19 2.04 24.82
C LYS A 401 -13.51 3.34 25.24
#